data_69a7b2c2cc21b0d54f1b903aaf4155dc
#
_entry.id   69a7b2c2cc21b0d54f1b903aaf4155dc
#
_cell.length_a   1.000
_cell.length_b   1.000
_cell.length_c   1.000
_cell.angle_alpha   90.00
_cell.angle_beta   90.00
_cell.angle_gamma   90.00
#
_symmetry.space_group_name_H-M   'P 1'
#
loop_
_entity.id
_entity.type
_entity.pdbx_description
1 polymer ?
#
loop_
_entity_poly.entity_id
_entity_poly.type
_entity_poly.pdbx_seq_one_letter_code
_entity_poly.pdbx_strand_id
1 'polypeptide(L)'
;MHPAPIFRETDPETLLDRIRAYPLGLVCVNGETAPLAAHTPVLAAMDRGVPRLRFHLSAHNPVTRQLEAGASALIVFTGPDAYISPDWYGPVPNQVPTWNYLSVEAEGAVTPTDTTKFLDDVSDHFETLLLPKPPWTRAKMAPASFDMMLRGIRAYELTPIRFEGMTKLSQNKTSDARDGVIEGLSATAGGLAIAQEMRKLQG
;
A
#
# COMPACT_ATOMS: atom_id res chain seq x y z
N MET A 1 -3.26 3.47 13.52
CA MET A 1 -3.11 1.98 13.57
C MET A 1 -3.63 1.39 14.90
N HIS A 2 -3.85 0.05 14.96
CA HIS A 2 -4.26 -0.65 16.20
C HIS A 2 -3.16 -0.56 17.26
N PRO A 3 -3.46 -0.22 18.54
CA PRO A 3 -2.41 0.07 19.54
C PRO A 3 -1.64 -1.15 20.05
N ALA A 4 -2.16 -2.38 19.85
CA ALA A 4 -1.52 -3.59 20.40
C ALA A 4 -0.23 -3.95 19.62
N PRO A 5 0.93 -4.03 20.30
CA PRO A 5 2.24 -4.29 19.66
C PRO A 5 2.30 -5.60 18.87
N ILE A 6 1.53 -6.63 19.30
CA ILE A 6 1.51 -7.95 18.65
C ILE A 6 1.09 -7.89 17.16
N PHE A 7 0.41 -6.83 16.73
CA PHE A 7 -0.04 -6.64 15.37
C PHE A 7 0.86 -5.71 14.56
N ARG A 8 1.84 -5.08 15.19
CA ARG A 8 2.74 -4.14 14.53
C ARG A 8 3.79 -4.87 13.72
N GLU A 9 3.98 -4.41 12.49
CA GLU A 9 5.05 -4.83 11.60
C GLU A 9 6.04 -3.68 11.39
N THR A 10 7.33 -3.94 11.50
CA THR A 10 8.37 -2.92 11.36
C THR A 10 9.55 -3.38 10.50
N ASP A 11 9.54 -4.63 10.02
CA ASP A 11 10.57 -5.08 9.09
C ASP A 11 10.42 -4.41 7.74
N PRO A 12 11.41 -3.61 7.30
CA PRO A 12 11.28 -2.81 6.10
C PRO A 12 11.08 -3.62 4.81
N GLU A 13 11.68 -4.81 4.69
CA GLU A 13 11.52 -5.65 3.51
C GLU A 13 10.10 -6.23 3.45
N THR A 14 9.58 -6.71 4.56
CA THR A 14 8.18 -7.16 4.67
C THR A 14 7.19 -6.06 4.29
N LEU A 15 7.44 -4.82 4.73
CA LEU A 15 6.61 -3.67 4.39
C LEU A 15 6.70 -3.31 2.90
N LEU A 16 7.91 -3.33 2.32
CA LEU A 16 8.10 -3.10 0.89
C LEU A 16 7.42 -4.17 0.03
N ASP A 17 7.49 -5.43 0.44
CA ASP A 17 6.81 -6.52 -0.27
C ASP A 17 5.29 -6.37 -0.25
N ARG A 18 4.71 -5.88 0.84
CA ARG A 18 3.29 -5.53 0.90
C ARG A 18 2.93 -4.38 -0.04
N ILE A 19 3.74 -3.33 -0.10
CA ILE A 19 3.52 -2.23 -1.04
C ILE A 19 3.63 -2.74 -2.48
N ARG A 20 4.58 -3.61 -2.81
CA ARG A 20 4.70 -4.22 -4.14
C ARG A 20 3.48 -5.05 -4.52
N ALA A 21 2.90 -5.77 -3.54
CA ALA A 21 1.68 -6.56 -3.75
C ALA A 21 0.41 -5.69 -3.88
N TYR A 22 0.35 -4.55 -3.19
CA TYR A 22 -0.79 -3.63 -3.15
C TYR A 22 -0.32 -2.18 -3.41
N PRO A 23 0.14 -1.86 -4.63
CA PRO A 23 0.89 -0.64 -4.91
C PRO A 23 0.05 0.63 -5.03
N LEU A 24 -1.28 0.57 -5.00
CA LEU A 24 -2.14 1.75 -5.08
C LEU A 24 -2.21 2.43 -3.71
N GLY A 25 -1.31 3.40 -3.47
CA GLY A 25 -1.23 4.15 -2.23
C GLY A 25 -2.17 5.34 -2.18
N LEU A 26 -2.63 5.70 -0.97
CA LEU A 26 -3.35 6.93 -0.67
C LEU A 26 -2.38 7.95 -0.07
N VAL A 27 -1.97 8.94 -0.86
CA VAL A 27 -1.11 10.05 -0.40
C VAL A 27 -1.97 11.08 0.30
N CYS A 28 -1.67 11.32 1.58
CA CYS A 28 -2.36 12.28 2.43
C CYS A 28 -1.42 13.41 2.84
N VAL A 29 -1.90 14.64 2.79
CA VAL A 29 -1.21 15.84 3.28
C VAL A 29 -2.18 16.71 4.07
N ASN A 30 -1.68 17.57 4.93
CA ASN A 30 -2.53 18.54 5.62
C ASN A 30 -3.08 19.58 4.64
N GLY A 31 -4.36 19.83 4.67
CA GLY A 31 -5.01 20.96 4.03
C GLY A 31 -5.39 22.04 5.05
N GLU A 32 -5.97 23.14 4.60
CA GLU A 32 -6.36 24.25 5.49
C GLU A 32 -7.50 23.87 6.44
N THR A 33 -8.49 23.10 5.97
CA THR A 33 -9.70 22.76 6.74
C THR A 33 -9.83 21.27 7.02
N ALA A 34 -9.29 20.44 6.13
CA ALA A 34 -9.30 18.99 6.25
C ALA A 34 -8.08 18.40 5.52
N PRO A 35 -7.66 17.17 5.84
CA PRO A 35 -6.63 16.49 5.07
C PRO A 35 -7.03 16.37 3.58
N LEU A 36 -6.05 16.56 2.70
CA LEU A 36 -6.18 16.29 1.27
C LEU A 36 -5.63 14.89 0.98
N ALA A 37 -6.25 14.19 0.04
CA ALA A 37 -5.85 12.83 -0.30
C ALA A 37 -5.91 12.58 -1.81
N ALA A 38 -4.97 11.75 -2.32
CA ALA A 38 -4.94 11.33 -3.71
C ALA A 38 -4.43 9.89 -3.83
N HIS A 39 -5.13 9.06 -4.60
CA HIS A 39 -4.65 7.73 -4.95
C HIS A 39 -3.63 7.79 -6.09
N THR A 40 -2.56 7.02 -5.97
CA THR A 40 -1.53 6.92 -7.00
C THR A 40 -0.81 5.57 -6.91
N PRO A 41 -0.36 4.98 -8.03
CA PRO A 41 0.54 3.83 -7.98
C PRO A 41 1.90 4.27 -7.44
N VAL A 42 2.48 3.44 -6.58
CA VAL A 42 3.76 3.70 -5.93
C VAL A 42 4.76 2.61 -6.30
N LEU A 43 5.94 2.99 -6.76
CA LEU A 43 7.09 2.10 -6.87
C LEU A 43 7.89 2.18 -5.57
N ALA A 44 8.01 1.04 -4.90
CA ALA A 44 8.73 0.93 -3.63
C ALA A 44 9.98 0.05 -3.77
N ALA A 45 11.10 0.57 -3.32
CA ALA A 45 12.40 -0.12 -3.38
C ALA A 45 13.25 0.19 -2.15
N MET A 46 14.18 -0.72 -1.84
CA MET A 46 15.29 -0.44 -0.92
C MET A 46 16.44 0.18 -1.69
N ASP A 47 16.91 1.34 -1.27
CA ASP A 47 18.12 1.97 -1.79
C ASP A 47 19.13 2.17 -0.66
N ARG A 48 20.24 1.43 -0.71
CA ARG A 48 21.34 1.48 0.29
C ARG A 48 20.85 1.38 1.74
N GLY A 49 19.86 0.48 1.98
CA GLY A 49 19.28 0.26 3.29
C GLY A 49 18.20 1.27 3.71
N VAL A 50 17.77 2.15 2.80
CA VAL A 50 16.71 3.14 3.05
C VAL A 50 15.54 2.87 2.12
N PRO A 51 14.30 2.71 2.63
CA PRO A 51 13.11 2.62 1.78
C PRO A 51 12.90 3.89 0.96
N ARG A 52 12.56 3.72 -0.32
CA ARG A 52 12.24 4.80 -1.26
C ARG A 52 10.90 4.51 -1.92
N LEU A 53 9.99 5.46 -1.83
CA LEU A 53 8.65 5.34 -2.39
C LEU A 53 8.47 6.43 -3.44
N ARG A 54 8.43 6.03 -4.72
CA ARG A 54 8.26 6.96 -5.84
C ARG A 54 6.83 6.89 -6.37
N PHE A 55 6.25 8.06 -6.66
CA PHE A 55 4.89 8.18 -7.15
C PHE A 55 4.72 9.43 -8.02
N HIS A 56 3.56 9.56 -8.67
CA HIS A 56 3.24 10.76 -9.43
C HIS A 56 1.82 11.23 -9.14
N LEU A 57 1.59 12.51 -9.36
CA LEU A 57 0.29 13.15 -9.26
C LEU A 57 0.06 14.08 -10.45
N SER A 58 -1.20 14.40 -10.73
CA SER A 58 -1.51 15.51 -11.63
C SER A 58 -0.95 16.82 -11.08
N ALA A 59 -0.36 17.64 -11.94
CA ALA A 59 0.12 18.97 -11.57
C ALA A 59 -0.98 19.88 -10.99
N HIS A 60 -2.25 19.60 -11.31
CA HIS A 60 -3.40 20.36 -10.83
C HIS A 60 -4.05 19.78 -9.56
N ASN A 61 -3.53 18.66 -9.05
CA ASN A 61 -4.07 18.06 -7.84
C ASN A 61 -3.79 18.95 -6.62
N PRO A 62 -4.76 19.17 -5.71
CA PRO A 62 -4.52 19.94 -4.48
C PRO A 62 -3.38 19.39 -3.61
N VAL A 63 -3.19 18.08 -3.56
CA VAL A 63 -2.05 17.44 -2.87
C VAL A 63 -0.73 17.91 -3.46
N THR A 64 -0.62 18.00 -4.79
CA THR A 64 0.58 18.48 -5.49
C THR A 64 0.99 19.87 -5.02
N ARG A 65 0.05 20.79 -4.88
CA ARG A 65 0.34 22.17 -4.39
C ARG A 65 0.93 22.17 -2.98
N GLN A 66 0.45 21.29 -2.09
CA GLN A 66 0.99 21.18 -0.73
C GLN A 66 2.40 20.59 -0.74
N LEU A 67 2.64 19.58 -1.57
CA LEU A 67 3.98 18.97 -1.72
C LEU A 67 4.99 19.98 -2.29
N GLU A 68 4.60 20.77 -3.28
CA GLU A 68 5.43 21.84 -3.86
C GLU A 68 5.73 22.96 -2.83
N ALA A 69 4.84 23.16 -1.85
CA ALA A 69 5.06 24.06 -0.71
C ALA A 69 5.92 23.43 0.40
N GLY A 70 6.42 22.21 0.24
CA GLY A 70 7.31 21.54 1.18
C GLY A 70 6.59 20.74 2.28
N ALA A 71 5.31 20.41 2.11
CA ALA A 71 4.59 19.57 3.06
C ALA A 71 5.17 18.15 3.11
N SER A 72 5.22 17.57 4.32
CA SER A 72 5.38 16.12 4.49
C SER A 72 4.10 15.41 4.09
N ALA A 73 4.22 14.13 3.72
CA ALA A 73 3.09 13.29 3.39
C ALA A 73 3.05 12.03 4.25
N LEU A 74 1.83 11.52 4.43
CA LEU A 74 1.56 10.15 4.85
C LEU A 74 1.04 9.39 3.63
N ILE A 75 1.67 8.27 3.29
CA ILE A 75 1.14 7.34 2.29
C ILE A 75 0.61 6.11 3.02
N VAL A 76 -0.66 5.79 2.77
CA VAL A 76 -1.34 4.62 3.34
C VAL A 76 -1.56 3.59 2.24
N PHE A 77 -1.16 2.36 2.50
CA PHE A 77 -1.44 1.20 1.65
C PHE A 77 -2.36 0.25 2.40
N THR A 78 -3.45 -0.13 1.76
CA THR A 78 -4.41 -1.09 2.29
C THR A 78 -4.23 -2.41 1.54
N GLY A 79 -3.88 -3.45 2.27
CA GLY A 79 -3.84 -4.83 1.77
C GLY A 79 -5.21 -5.50 1.90
N PRO A 80 -5.27 -6.84 1.89
CA PRO A 80 -6.51 -7.55 2.09
C PRO A 80 -7.07 -7.29 3.48
N ASP A 81 -8.39 -7.31 3.58
CA ASP A 81 -9.12 -7.21 4.83
C ASP A 81 -10.33 -8.16 4.83
N ALA A 82 -10.82 -8.53 6.01
CA ALA A 82 -12.03 -9.31 6.16
C ALA A 82 -12.65 -9.11 7.56
N TYR A 83 -13.99 -9.12 7.60
CA TYR A 83 -14.76 -9.25 8.83
C TYR A 83 -14.59 -10.64 9.42
N ILE A 84 -14.44 -10.73 10.74
CA ILE A 84 -14.27 -11.96 11.50
C ILE A 84 -15.46 -12.13 12.43
N SER A 85 -16.24 -13.18 12.17
CA SER A 85 -17.32 -13.59 13.08
C SER A 85 -16.75 -14.21 14.35
N PRO A 86 -17.26 -13.84 15.53
CA PRO A 86 -16.88 -14.51 16.77
C PRO A 86 -17.28 -15.98 16.82
N ASP A 87 -18.27 -16.40 16.05
CA ASP A 87 -18.70 -17.80 15.95
C ASP A 87 -17.61 -18.73 15.42
N TRP A 88 -16.68 -18.19 14.63
CA TRP A 88 -15.55 -18.97 14.12
C TRP A 88 -14.47 -19.28 15.16
N TYR A 89 -14.50 -18.62 16.32
CA TYR A 89 -13.53 -18.91 17.41
C TYR A 89 -13.87 -20.20 18.19
N GLY A 90 -14.97 -20.91 17.83
CA GLY A 90 -15.48 -22.05 18.61
C GLY A 90 -16.23 -21.60 19.87
N PRO A 91 -16.48 -22.53 20.83
CA PRO A 91 -17.31 -22.27 22.00
C PRO A 91 -16.59 -21.41 23.08
N VAL A 92 -15.97 -20.29 22.68
CA VAL A 92 -15.29 -19.36 23.59
C VAL A 92 -16.25 -18.24 23.96
N PRO A 93 -16.61 -18.06 25.26
CA PRO A 93 -17.53 -17.02 25.67
C PRO A 93 -16.95 -15.61 25.53
N ASN A 94 -17.83 -14.61 25.48
CA ASN A 94 -17.48 -13.20 25.51
C ASN A 94 -16.55 -12.75 24.35
N GLN A 95 -16.70 -13.35 23.18
CA GLN A 95 -16.04 -12.89 21.97
C GLN A 95 -16.88 -11.83 21.24
N VAL A 96 -16.19 -10.92 20.56
CA VAL A 96 -16.82 -9.86 19.77
C VAL A 96 -16.33 -9.92 18.33
N PRO A 97 -17.15 -9.45 17.35
CA PRO A 97 -16.71 -9.35 15.98
C PRO A 97 -15.54 -8.36 15.83
N THR A 98 -14.72 -8.61 14.83
CA THR A 98 -13.57 -7.75 14.51
C THR A 98 -13.25 -7.79 13.01
N TRP A 99 -12.21 -7.08 12.62
CA TRP A 99 -11.60 -7.16 11.28
C TRP A 99 -10.17 -7.67 11.39
N ASN A 100 -9.81 -8.58 10.48
CA ASN A 100 -8.41 -8.86 10.15
C ASN A 100 -8.04 -8.05 8.91
N TYR A 101 -6.82 -7.50 8.88
CA TYR A 101 -6.34 -6.68 7.77
C TYR A 101 -4.82 -6.52 7.78
N LEU A 102 -4.29 -6.20 6.61
CA LEU A 102 -2.92 -5.73 6.42
C LEU A 102 -2.93 -4.28 5.98
N SER A 103 -2.01 -3.48 6.52
CA SER A 103 -1.77 -2.12 6.03
C SER A 103 -0.31 -1.74 6.18
N VAL A 104 0.12 -0.72 5.42
CA VAL A 104 1.41 -0.06 5.58
C VAL A 104 1.20 1.45 5.63
N GLU A 105 1.92 2.12 6.51
CA GLU A 105 1.98 3.57 6.61
C GLU A 105 3.43 4.03 6.44
N ALA A 106 3.65 4.95 5.52
CA ALA A 106 4.94 5.61 5.29
C ALA A 106 4.77 7.12 5.42
N GLU A 107 5.39 7.71 6.42
CA GLU A 107 5.33 9.16 6.67
C GLU A 107 6.72 9.75 6.51
N GLY A 108 6.84 10.86 5.78
CA GLY A 108 8.13 11.49 5.58
C GLY A 108 8.11 12.71 4.68
N ALA A 109 9.31 13.25 4.49
CA ALA A 109 9.55 14.33 3.54
C ALA A 109 9.40 13.82 2.10
N VAL A 110 8.86 14.67 1.25
CA VAL A 110 8.66 14.39 -0.17
C VAL A 110 9.51 15.35 -0.99
N THR A 111 10.26 14.82 -1.95
CA THR A 111 11.08 15.58 -2.87
C THR A 111 10.69 15.34 -4.32
N PRO A 112 10.74 16.34 -5.21
CA PRO A 112 10.57 16.14 -6.64
C PRO A 112 11.61 15.16 -7.20
N THR A 113 11.23 14.36 -8.19
CA THR A 113 12.14 13.47 -8.93
C THR A 113 11.93 13.61 -10.44
N ASP A 114 12.78 12.96 -11.24
CA ASP A 114 12.64 12.97 -12.70
C ASP A 114 11.33 12.29 -13.12
N THR A 115 10.39 13.11 -13.59
CA THR A 115 9.06 12.67 -14.00
C THR A 115 9.12 11.72 -15.20
N THR A 116 9.97 12.00 -16.19
CA THR A 116 10.10 11.17 -17.39
C THR A 116 10.61 9.78 -17.04
N LYS A 117 11.71 9.74 -16.28
CA LYS A 117 12.28 8.48 -15.81
C LYS A 117 11.29 7.69 -14.96
N PHE A 118 10.57 8.36 -14.05
CA PHE A 118 9.57 7.68 -13.21
C PHE A 118 8.45 7.07 -14.06
N LEU A 119 7.94 7.80 -15.07
CA LEU A 119 6.88 7.29 -15.94
C LEU A 119 7.32 6.09 -16.78
N ASP A 120 8.57 6.08 -17.24
CA ASP A 120 9.15 4.91 -17.90
C ASP A 120 9.25 3.74 -16.92
N ASP A 121 9.84 3.93 -15.73
CA ASP A 121 10.02 2.90 -14.71
C ASP A 121 8.67 2.29 -14.25
N VAL A 122 7.64 3.12 -14.01
CA VAL A 122 6.33 2.63 -13.54
C VAL A 122 5.58 1.89 -14.64
N SER A 123 5.71 2.33 -15.89
CA SER A 123 5.14 1.64 -17.04
C SER A 123 5.79 0.29 -17.24
N ASP A 124 7.11 0.24 -17.26
CA ASP A 124 7.87 -1.01 -17.43
C ASP A 124 7.56 -2.02 -16.32
N HIS A 125 7.45 -1.55 -15.09
CA HIS A 125 7.11 -2.40 -13.94
C HIS A 125 5.74 -3.08 -14.13
N PHE A 126 4.68 -2.30 -14.37
CA PHE A 126 3.32 -2.84 -14.47
C PHE A 126 3.09 -3.59 -15.79
N GLU A 127 3.71 -3.20 -16.89
CA GLU A 127 3.63 -3.92 -18.16
C GLU A 127 4.31 -5.30 -18.09
N THR A 128 5.38 -5.44 -17.31
CA THR A 128 6.03 -6.74 -17.06
C THR A 128 5.09 -7.73 -16.37
N LEU A 129 4.19 -7.27 -15.50
CA LEU A 129 3.20 -8.13 -14.84
C LEU A 129 2.12 -8.65 -15.81
N LEU A 130 2.01 -8.07 -16.99
CA LEU A 130 1.01 -8.43 -18.01
C LEU A 130 1.57 -9.36 -19.10
N LEU A 131 2.79 -9.87 -18.96
CA LEU A 131 3.34 -10.85 -19.89
C LEU A 131 2.45 -12.11 -19.95
N PRO A 132 2.29 -12.76 -21.15
CA PRO A 132 3.04 -12.57 -22.38
C PRO A 132 2.52 -11.48 -23.33
N LYS A 133 1.59 -10.60 -22.92
CA LYS A 133 1.19 -9.45 -23.74
C LYS A 133 2.43 -8.62 -24.08
N PRO A 134 2.66 -8.22 -25.35
CA PRO A 134 3.73 -7.30 -25.70
C PRO A 134 3.63 -6.00 -24.88
N PRO A 135 4.68 -5.59 -24.15
CA PRO A 135 4.64 -4.43 -23.28
C PRO A 135 4.25 -3.15 -24.05
N TRP A 136 3.48 -2.28 -23.41
CA TRP A 136 3.35 -0.91 -23.85
C TRP A 136 4.63 -0.16 -23.50
N THR A 137 5.10 0.66 -24.41
CA THR A 137 6.26 1.54 -24.20
C THR A 137 5.95 2.94 -24.73
N ARG A 138 6.63 3.94 -24.20
CA ARG A 138 6.51 5.34 -24.65
C ARG A 138 6.77 5.50 -26.14
N ALA A 139 7.58 4.65 -26.76
CA ALA A 139 7.83 4.66 -28.21
C ALA A 139 6.56 4.47 -29.07
N LYS A 140 5.47 3.98 -28.49
CA LYS A 140 4.16 3.87 -29.15
C LYS A 140 3.39 5.20 -29.21
N MET A 141 3.89 6.27 -28.58
CA MET A 141 3.30 7.60 -28.59
C MET A 141 4.05 8.54 -29.54
N ALA A 142 3.33 9.48 -30.14
CA ALA A 142 3.97 10.59 -30.81
C ALA A 142 4.72 11.47 -29.77
N PRO A 143 5.98 11.86 -30.01
CA PRO A 143 6.77 12.63 -29.03
C PRO A 143 6.07 13.90 -28.56
N ALA A 144 5.46 14.68 -29.46
CA ALA A 144 4.75 15.91 -29.11
C ALA A 144 3.54 15.66 -28.18
N SER A 145 2.85 14.51 -28.32
CA SER A 145 1.74 14.14 -27.44
C SER A 145 2.25 13.77 -26.05
N PHE A 146 3.37 13.05 -25.96
CA PHE A 146 4.01 12.73 -24.69
C PHE A 146 4.45 14.01 -23.96
N ASP A 147 5.14 14.92 -24.63
CA ASP A 147 5.62 16.19 -24.07
C ASP A 147 4.46 17.07 -23.55
N MET A 148 3.33 17.05 -24.26
CA MET A 148 2.13 17.77 -23.82
C MET A 148 1.55 17.17 -22.52
N MET A 149 1.44 15.85 -22.44
CA MET A 149 0.92 15.15 -21.24
C MET A 149 1.88 15.27 -20.06
N LEU A 150 3.19 15.20 -20.31
CA LEU A 150 4.23 15.31 -19.28
C LEU A 150 4.12 16.61 -18.47
N ARG A 151 3.73 17.72 -19.09
CA ARG A 151 3.52 19.00 -18.40
C ARG A 151 2.45 18.94 -17.32
N GLY A 152 1.48 18.03 -17.47
CA GLY A 152 0.38 17.82 -16.52
C GLY A 152 0.71 16.90 -15.35
N ILE A 153 1.96 16.42 -15.22
CA ILE A 153 2.34 15.42 -14.21
C ILE A 153 3.54 15.90 -13.41
N ARG A 154 3.57 15.54 -12.12
CA ARG A 154 4.71 15.74 -11.22
C ARG A 154 5.05 14.42 -10.55
N ALA A 155 6.30 13.99 -10.60
CA ALA A 155 6.78 12.83 -9.89
C ALA A 155 7.55 13.21 -8.64
N TYR A 156 7.43 12.37 -7.63
CA TYR A 156 7.95 12.59 -6.30
C TYR A 156 8.59 11.32 -5.75
N GLU A 157 9.48 11.50 -4.78
CA GLU A 157 10.02 10.45 -3.92
C GLU A 157 9.79 10.81 -2.46
N LEU A 158 9.22 9.87 -1.69
CA LEU A 158 9.12 9.93 -0.24
C LEU A 158 10.20 9.05 0.38
N THR A 159 10.98 9.63 1.31
CA THR A 159 11.88 8.90 2.20
C THR A 159 11.21 8.85 3.58
N PRO A 160 10.80 7.66 4.06
CA PRO A 160 10.06 7.59 5.32
C PRO A 160 10.95 7.87 6.52
N ILE A 161 10.43 8.67 7.46
CA ILE A 161 10.93 8.82 8.84
C ILE A 161 10.15 7.94 9.82
N ARG A 162 8.91 7.54 9.44
CA ARG A 162 8.12 6.51 10.09
C ARG A 162 7.64 5.54 9.01
N PHE A 163 7.99 4.28 9.17
CA PHE A 163 7.66 3.21 8.24
C PHE A 163 7.22 2.00 9.04
N GLU A 164 5.95 1.73 9.05
CA GLU A 164 5.36 0.68 9.86
C GLU A 164 4.08 0.13 9.25
N GLY A 165 3.70 -1.08 9.64
CA GLY A 165 2.52 -1.74 9.13
C GLY A 165 1.69 -2.40 10.24
N MET A 166 0.51 -2.83 9.82
CA MET A 166 -0.39 -3.62 10.63
C MET A 166 -0.55 -5.00 10.03
N THR A 167 -0.31 -6.02 10.86
CA THR A 167 -0.57 -7.43 10.57
C THR A 167 -1.58 -7.94 11.59
N LYS A 168 -2.84 -7.58 11.43
CA LYS A 168 -3.88 -8.06 12.33
C LYS A 168 -4.58 -9.27 11.73
N LEU A 169 -4.17 -10.46 12.18
CA LEU A 169 -4.56 -11.77 11.63
C LEU A 169 -4.95 -12.76 12.75
N SER A 170 -5.58 -12.27 13.82
CA SER A 170 -6.00 -13.08 14.97
C SER A 170 -4.85 -13.77 15.72
N GLN A 171 -3.61 -13.22 15.71
CA GLN A 171 -2.43 -13.80 16.39
C GLN A 171 -2.61 -13.91 17.89
N ASN A 172 -3.51 -13.11 18.47
CA ASN A 172 -3.84 -13.12 19.90
C ASN A 172 -4.85 -14.23 20.30
N LYS A 173 -5.25 -15.07 19.35
CA LYS A 173 -6.16 -16.19 19.57
C LYS A 173 -5.39 -17.51 19.66
N THR A 174 -6.05 -18.54 20.22
CA THR A 174 -5.52 -19.91 20.22
C THR A 174 -5.38 -20.46 18.80
N SER A 175 -4.60 -21.51 18.63
CA SER A 175 -4.45 -22.23 17.35
C SER A 175 -5.81 -22.63 16.78
N ASP A 176 -6.61 -23.35 17.58
CA ASP A 176 -7.92 -23.87 17.16
C ASP A 176 -8.89 -22.75 16.72
N ALA A 177 -8.88 -21.62 17.46
CA ALA A 177 -9.70 -20.47 17.09
C ALA A 177 -9.22 -19.83 15.77
N ARG A 178 -7.90 -19.79 15.50
CA ARG A 178 -7.38 -19.32 14.22
C ARG A 178 -7.76 -20.25 13.08
N ASP A 179 -7.71 -21.56 13.29
CA ASP A 179 -8.08 -22.55 12.29
C ASP A 179 -9.56 -22.43 11.92
N GLY A 180 -10.44 -22.25 12.91
CA GLY A 180 -11.86 -21.98 12.66
C GLY A 180 -12.10 -20.68 11.87
N VAL A 181 -11.31 -19.62 12.14
CA VAL A 181 -11.36 -18.38 11.35
C VAL A 181 -10.92 -18.63 9.90
N ILE A 182 -9.81 -19.37 9.70
CA ILE A 182 -9.31 -19.69 8.37
C ILE A 182 -10.35 -20.49 7.57
N GLU A 183 -11.01 -21.47 8.20
CA GLU A 183 -12.09 -22.27 7.58
C GLU A 183 -13.27 -21.37 7.20
N GLY A 184 -13.78 -20.57 8.14
CA GLY A 184 -14.87 -19.64 7.90
C GLY A 184 -14.60 -18.66 6.77
N LEU A 185 -13.42 -18.03 6.76
CA LEU A 185 -12.97 -17.11 5.72
C LEU A 185 -12.85 -17.80 4.35
N SER A 186 -12.36 -19.05 4.32
CA SER A 186 -12.18 -19.81 3.07
C SER A 186 -13.52 -20.14 2.38
N ALA A 187 -14.61 -20.10 3.12
CA ALA A 187 -15.97 -20.30 2.62
C ALA A 187 -16.61 -18.99 2.10
N THR A 188 -15.96 -17.83 2.26
CA THR A 188 -16.49 -16.52 1.85
C THR A 188 -15.73 -15.95 0.65
N ALA A 189 -16.44 -15.30 -0.27
CA ALA A 189 -15.84 -14.74 -1.49
C ALA A 189 -14.74 -13.70 -1.22
N GLY A 190 -14.83 -12.93 -0.16
CA GLY A 190 -13.84 -11.89 0.21
C GLY A 190 -12.78 -12.34 1.20
N GLY A 191 -12.90 -13.56 1.79
CA GLY A 191 -12.04 -13.98 2.89
C GLY A 191 -10.75 -14.70 2.48
N LEU A 192 -10.69 -15.21 1.25
CA LEU A 192 -9.59 -16.07 0.80
C LEU A 192 -8.20 -15.44 0.96
N ALA A 193 -8.05 -14.16 0.64
CA ALA A 193 -6.77 -13.46 0.74
C ALA A 193 -6.30 -13.39 2.20
N ILE A 194 -7.18 -13.05 3.14
CA ILE A 194 -6.86 -13.04 4.57
C ILE A 194 -6.60 -14.46 5.11
N ALA A 195 -7.38 -15.45 4.68
CA ALA A 195 -7.12 -16.85 5.06
C ALA A 195 -5.73 -17.31 4.60
N GLN A 196 -5.27 -16.91 3.42
CA GLN A 196 -3.92 -17.19 2.93
C GLN A 196 -2.85 -16.52 3.79
N GLU A 197 -3.02 -15.24 4.13
CA GLU A 197 -2.08 -14.52 5.01
C GLU A 197 -2.03 -15.14 6.43
N MET A 198 -3.18 -15.57 6.97
CA MET A 198 -3.22 -16.27 8.26
C MET A 198 -2.46 -17.59 8.24
N ARG A 199 -2.54 -18.37 7.14
CA ARG A 199 -1.78 -19.63 6.98
C ARG A 199 -0.27 -19.39 6.97
N LYS A 200 0.21 -18.31 6.33
CA LYS A 200 1.65 -17.96 6.32
C LYS A 200 2.22 -17.72 7.71
N LEU A 201 1.41 -17.28 8.69
CA LEU A 201 1.85 -17.08 10.07
C LEU A 201 1.91 -18.37 10.90
N GLN A 202 1.42 -19.49 10.37
CA GLN A 202 1.41 -20.80 11.08
C GLN A 202 2.57 -21.70 10.66
N GLY A 203 3.24 -21.41 9.55
CA GLY A 203 4.39 -22.15 9.01
C GLY A 203 5.69 -21.45 9.31
#